data_4a2ca648f720e4dca5b881f12742cc7e
#
_entry.id   4a2ca648f720e4dca5b881f12742cc7e
#
_cell.length_a   1.000
_cell.length_b   1.000
_cell.length_c   1.000
_cell.angle_alpha   90.00
_cell.angle_beta   90.00
_cell.angle_gamma   90.00
#
_symmetry.space_group_name_H-M   'P 1'
#
loop_
_entity.id
_entity.type
_entity.pdbx_description
1 polymer ?
#
loop_
_entity_poly.entity_id
_entity_poly.type
_entity_poly.pdbx_seq_one_letter_code
_entity_poly.pdbx_strand_id
1 'polypeptide(L)'
;MTEYRRAKIEGATYFFTVNCAHRQDNKILVEHIELLRNIFRKVRQMHPFKMDAMVVLPDHLHWFSTLPPEDADYKTRWSLIKAGFSRGIPITERRSKSRISRGERGLWQRRYWEHMIRDDKDYERHVDYIHWNPVKHGWAKRVKDWPYSSFHKHVRLGIYPLNWGLEPEMIMDAGE
;
A
#
# COMPACT_ATOMS: atom_id res chain seq x y z
N MET A 1 12.16 2.58 -25.99
CA MET A 1 11.27 2.89 -24.85
C MET A 1 10.35 1.72 -24.63
N THR A 2 10.52 1.02 -23.53
CA THR A 2 9.59 -0.06 -23.14
C THR A 2 8.28 0.58 -22.77
N GLU A 3 7.24 0.42 -23.58
CA GLU A 3 5.87 0.76 -23.20
C GLU A 3 5.43 -0.18 -22.07
N TYR A 4 5.57 0.28 -20.84
CA TYR A 4 5.02 -0.43 -19.69
C TYR A 4 3.49 -0.37 -19.78
N ARG A 5 2.91 -1.44 -20.29
CA ARG A 5 1.45 -1.63 -20.27
C ARG A 5 1.05 -2.26 -18.95
N ARG A 6 0.22 -1.55 -18.21
CA ARG A 6 -0.37 -2.07 -16.96
C ARG A 6 -1.16 -3.33 -17.23
N ALA A 7 -0.79 -4.42 -16.57
CA ALA A 7 -1.56 -5.65 -16.62
C ALA A 7 -2.97 -5.38 -16.07
N LYS A 8 -3.98 -5.88 -16.77
CA LYS A 8 -5.39 -5.86 -16.36
C LYS A 8 -5.93 -7.27 -16.56
N ILE A 9 -5.77 -8.08 -15.52
CA ILE A 9 -6.25 -9.46 -15.52
C ILE A 9 -7.31 -9.59 -14.44
N GLU A 10 -8.46 -10.08 -14.82
CA GLU A 10 -9.60 -10.31 -13.93
C GLU A 10 -9.25 -11.35 -12.87
N GLY A 11 -9.67 -11.08 -11.62
CA GLY A 11 -9.42 -11.96 -10.50
C GLY A 11 -7.96 -12.05 -10.05
N ALA A 12 -7.05 -11.29 -10.66
CA ALA A 12 -5.62 -11.37 -10.34
C ALA A 12 -5.29 -10.70 -9.00
N THR A 13 -4.15 -11.13 -8.45
CA THR A 13 -3.56 -10.55 -7.26
C THR A 13 -2.49 -9.55 -7.66
N TYR A 14 -2.52 -8.38 -7.03
CA TYR A 14 -1.59 -7.29 -7.28
C TYR A 14 -0.94 -6.79 -5.99
N PHE A 15 0.34 -6.47 -6.11
CA PHE A 15 1.08 -5.68 -5.12
C PHE A 15 1.18 -4.24 -5.61
N PHE A 16 1.00 -3.28 -4.70
CA PHE A 16 1.07 -1.86 -5.01
C PHE A 16 2.01 -1.13 -4.06
N THR A 17 2.78 -0.18 -4.61
CA THR A 17 3.49 0.85 -3.83
C THR A 17 2.89 2.21 -4.15
N VAL A 18 2.39 2.89 -3.14
CA VAL A 18 1.73 4.18 -3.29
C VAL A 18 2.35 5.22 -2.36
N ASN A 19 2.94 6.23 -2.97
CA ASN A 19 3.74 7.24 -2.28
C ASN A 19 2.99 8.56 -2.11
N CYS A 20 3.24 9.24 -1.00
CA CYS A 20 2.96 10.67 -0.88
C CYS A 20 3.83 11.47 -1.86
N ALA A 21 3.34 12.64 -2.28
CA ALA A 21 4.07 13.49 -3.23
C ALA A 21 5.37 14.05 -2.62
N HIS A 22 5.32 14.42 -1.35
CA HIS A 22 6.49 14.82 -0.55
C HIS A 22 6.70 13.73 0.50
N ARG A 23 7.88 13.13 0.51
CA ARG A 23 8.18 12.01 1.40
C ARG A 23 9.00 12.43 2.62
N GLN A 24 9.90 13.40 2.43
CA GLN A 24 10.77 13.86 3.50
C GLN A 24 9.96 14.45 4.66
N ASP A 25 10.23 13.97 5.87
CA ASP A 25 9.57 14.38 7.13
C ASP A 25 8.04 14.30 7.13
N ASN A 26 7.47 13.53 6.20
CA ASN A 26 6.03 13.39 6.04
C ASN A 26 5.52 12.19 6.86
N LYS A 27 4.57 12.44 7.77
CA LYS A 27 3.93 11.41 8.61
C LYS A 27 2.42 11.34 8.42
N ILE A 28 1.90 11.96 7.38
CA ILE A 28 0.48 12.18 7.17
C ILE A 28 -0.35 10.88 7.18
N LEU A 29 0.20 9.78 6.68
CA LEU A 29 -0.55 8.52 6.60
C LEU A 29 -0.74 7.88 7.98
N VAL A 30 0.25 7.97 8.86
CA VAL A 30 0.16 7.42 10.22
C VAL A 30 -0.55 8.38 11.17
N GLU A 31 -0.39 9.69 10.99
CA GLU A 31 -1.14 10.72 11.75
C GLU A 31 -2.64 10.63 11.47
N HIS A 32 -3.04 10.27 10.27
CA HIS A 32 -4.43 10.11 9.86
C HIS A 32 -4.81 8.66 9.55
N ILE A 33 -4.23 7.71 10.29
CA ILE A 33 -4.41 6.27 10.02
C ILE A 33 -5.86 5.81 10.09
N GLU A 34 -6.66 6.34 11.01
CA GLU A 34 -8.06 5.97 11.14
C GLU A 34 -8.91 6.47 9.96
N LEU A 35 -8.61 7.66 9.44
CA LEU A 35 -9.21 8.14 8.21
C LEU A 35 -8.89 7.19 7.05
N LEU A 36 -7.62 6.83 6.89
CA LEU A 36 -7.18 5.93 5.83
C LEU A 36 -7.88 4.57 5.92
N ARG A 37 -7.94 3.98 7.11
CA ARG A 37 -8.64 2.71 7.38
C ARG A 37 -10.14 2.80 7.04
N ASN A 38 -10.79 3.91 7.40
CA ASN A 38 -12.20 4.15 7.10
C ASN A 38 -12.45 4.24 5.59
N ILE A 39 -11.57 4.92 4.85
CA ILE A 39 -11.67 5.04 3.40
C ILE A 39 -11.49 3.67 2.74
N PHE A 40 -10.49 2.89 3.14
CA PHE A 40 -10.31 1.53 2.63
C PHE A 40 -11.56 0.65 2.87
N ARG A 41 -12.17 0.73 4.08
CA ARG A 41 -13.41 0.00 4.37
C ARG A 41 -14.56 0.42 3.45
N LYS A 42 -14.79 1.72 3.29
CA LYS A 42 -15.84 2.26 2.40
C LYS A 42 -15.62 1.84 0.94
N VAL A 43 -14.40 1.97 0.44
CA VAL A 43 -14.08 1.56 -0.94
C VAL A 43 -14.28 0.06 -1.11
N ARG A 44 -13.86 -0.76 -0.13
CA ARG A 44 -14.07 -2.21 -0.18
C ARG A 44 -15.55 -2.62 -0.18
N GLN A 45 -16.42 -1.86 0.49
CA GLN A 45 -17.88 -2.10 0.46
C GLN A 45 -18.48 -1.82 -0.93
N MET A 46 -18.02 -0.75 -1.58
CA MET A 46 -18.53 -0.34 -2.91
C MET A 46 -17.88 -1.12 -4.07
N HIS A 47 -16.59 -1.42 -3.92
CA HIS A 47 -15.74 -2.10 -4.89
C HIS A 47 -14.99 -3.24 -4.18
N PRO A 48 -15.58 -4.41 -4.02
CA PRO A 48 -15.02 -5.51 -3.25
C PRO A 48 -13.61 -5.92 -3.69
N PHE A 49 -12.78 -6.28 -2.74
CA PHE A 49 -11.47 -6.89 -2.94
C PHE A 49 -11.08 -7.68 -1.68
N LYS A 50 -10.24 -8.69 -1.84
CA LYS A 50 -9.60 -9.37 -0.72
C LYS A 50 -8.32 -8.63 -0.38
N MET A 51 -8.17 -8.20 0.87
CA MET A 51 -6.91 -7.64 1.37
C MET A 51 -6.05 -8.78 1.89
N ASP A 52 -5.01 -9.10 1.16
CA ASP A 52 -4.08 -10.18 1.48
C ASP A 52 -3.05 -9.68 2.51
N ALA A 53 -2.37 -8.57 2.23
CA ALA A 53 -1.46 -7.92 3.17
C ALA A 53 -1.44 -6.40 2.96
N MET A 54 -1.00 -5.66 4.00
CA MET A 54 -0.84 -4.22 3.94
C MET A 54 0.13 -3.75 5.01
N VAL A 55 0.92 -2.73 4.68
CA VAL A 55 1.67 -1.92 5.63
C VAL A 55 1.51 -0.45 5.28
N VAL A 56 1.29 0.36 6.30
CA VAL A 56 1.26 1.83 6.17
C VAL A 56 2.49 2.39 6.86
N LEU A 57 3.31 3.08 6.10
CA LEU A 57 4.47 3.84 6.57
C LEU A 57 4.12 5.33 6.60
N PRO A 58 4.91 6.18 7.23
CA PRO A 58 4.55 7.59 7.38
C PRO A 58 4.23 8.30 6.06
N ASP A 59 4.97 8.01 5.00
CA ASP A 59 4.98 8.71 3.71
C ASP A 59 4.56 7.86 2.50
N HIS A 60 4.35 6.56 2.69
CA HIS A 60 3.91 5.64 1.66
C HIS A 60 3.23 4.40 2.26
N LEU A 61 2.62 3.59 1.41
CA LEU A 61 2.05 2.32 1.81
C LEU A 61 2.28 1.25 0.73
N HIS A 62 2.31 0.01 1.18
CA HIS A 62 2.20 -1.15 0.31
C HIS A 62 0.87 -1.84 0.56
N TRP A 63 0.19 -2.18 -0.53
CA TRP A 63 -1.08 -2.88 -0.49
C TRP A 63 -1.05 -4.08 -1.42
N PHE A 64 -1.38 -5.23 -0.88
CA PHE A 64 -1.40 -6.50 -1.56
C PHE A 64 -2.83 -7.04 -1.55
N SER A 65 -3.41 -7.25 -2.73
CA SER A 65 -4.84 -7.47 -2.85
C SER A 65 -5.18 -8.34 -4.04
N THR A 66 -6.14 -9.25 -3.83
CA THR A 66 -6.77 -10.05 -4.88
C THR A 66 -8.12 -9.44 -5.26
N LEU A 67 -8.31 -9.20 -6.55
CA LEU A 67 -9.56 -8.70 -7.09
C LEU A 67 -10.60 -9.83 -7.24
N PRO A 68 -11.89 -9.51 -7.25
CA PRO A 68 -12.94 -10.51 -7.54
C PRO A 68 -12.75 -11.13 -8.93
N PRO A 69 -13.24 -12.36 -9.15
CA PRO A 69 -13.40 -12.88 -10.51
C PRO A 69 -14.12 -11.85 -11.39
N GLU A 70 -13.79 -11.76 -12.65
CA GLU A 70 -14.37 -10.82 -13.62
C GLU A 70 -14.10 -9.32 -13.36
N ASP A 71 -13.21 -9.00 -12.42
CA ASP A 71 -12.84 -7.61 -12.09
C ASP A 71 -11.31 -7.40 -12.21
N ALA A 72 -10.93 -6.39 -12.98
CA ALA A 72 -9.54 -5.94 -13.16
C ALA A 72 -9.35 -4.46 -12.84
N ASP A 73 -10.35 -3.81 -12.21
CA ASP A 73 -10.37 -2.36 -12.02
C ASP A 73 -9.79 -1.94 -10.68
N TYR A 74 -8.50 -2.15 -10.48
CA TYR A 74 -7.78 -1.56 -9.34
C TYR A 74 -7.63 -0.03 -9.44
N LYS A 75 -7.75 0.55 -10.65
CA LYS A 75 -7.57 2.00 -10.85
C LYS A 75 -8.65 2.81 -10.17
N THR A 76 -9.91 2.42 -10.33
CA THR A 76 -11.03 3.08 -9.66
C THR A 76 -10.86 3.00 -8.14
N ARG A 77 -10.47 1.85 -7.61
CA ARG A 77 -10.20 1.68 -6.18
C ARG A 77 -9.15 2.67 -5.68
N TRP A 78 -8.01 2.78 -6.38
CA TRP A 78 -6.96 3.74 -6.02
C TRP A 78 -7.41 5.19 -6.15
N SER A 79 -8.17 5.52 -7.18
CA SER A 79 -8.73 6.87 -7.36
C SER A 79 -9.63 7.25 -6.18
N LEU A 80 -10.53 6.36 -5.79
CA LEU A 80 -11.45 6.57 -4.67
C LEU A 80 -10.72 6.67 -3.31
N ILE A 81 -9.71 5.80 -3.07
CA ILE A 81 -8.91 5.81 -1.84
C ILE A 81 -8.14 7.13 -1.75
N LYS A 82 -7.39 7.51 -2.79
CA LYS A 82 -6.60 8.75 -2.81
C LYS A 82 -7.48 9.98 -2.66
N ALA A 83 -8.58 10.06 -3.39
CA ALA A 83 -9.50 11.18 -3.33
C ALA A 83 -10.22 11.26 -1.99
N GLY A 84 -10.69 10.12 -1.46
CA GLY A 84 -11.36 10.06 -0.16
C GLY A 84 -10.45 10.51 0.98
N PHE A 85 -9.22 10.00 1.03
CA PHE A 85 -8.23 10.43 2.01
C PHE A 85 -7.92 11.91 1.88
N SER A 86 -7.65 12.40 0.66
CA SER A 86 -7.31 13.80 0.42
C SER A 86 -8.43 14.76 0.85
N ARG A 87 -9.70 14.40 0.64
CA ARG A 87 -10.85 15.23 1.08
C ARG A 87 -10.97 15.32 2.59
N GLY A 88 -10.56 14.29 3.32
CA GLY A 88 -10.59 14.28 4.77
C GLY A 88 -9.43 15.00 5.46
N ILE A 89 -8.45 15.48 4.70
CA ILE A 89 -7.27 16.20 5.21
C ILE A 89 -7.43 17.70 4.94
N PRO A 90 -7.14 18.60 5.91
CA PRO A 90 -7.08 20.04 5.66
C PRO A 90 -6.11 20.38 4.55
N ILE A 91 -6.41 21.44 3.79
CA ILE A 91 -5.54 21.88 2.68
C ILE A 91 -4.39 22.71 3.26
N THR A 92 -3.24 22.08 3.43
CA THR A 92 -2.02 22.71 3.95
C THR A 92 -0.84 22.58 2.98
N GLU A 93 -0.96 21.68 1.99
CA GLU A 93 0.10 21.40 1.05
C GLU A 93 0.27 22.48 -0.02
N ARG A 94 1.52 22.74 -0.38
CA ARG A 94 1.85 23.58 -1.54
C ARG A 94 1.51 22.83 -2.84
N ARG A 95 0.72 23.45 -3.71
CA ARG A 95 0.32 22.86 -4.99
C ARG A 95 0.97 23.61 -6.16
N SER A 96 1.48 22.85 -7.14
CA SER A 96 1.95 23.44 -8.40
C SER A 96 0.77 23.97 -9.24
N LYS A 97 1.04 24.89 -10.16
CA LYS A 97 0.03 25.41 -11.11
C LYS A 97 -0.68 24.27 -11.86
N SER A 98 0.06 23.23 -12.28
CA SER A 98 -0.51 22.06 -12.96
C SER A 98 -1.46 21.24 -12.07
N ARG A 99 -1.23 21.18 -10.76
CA ARG A 99 -2.15 20.51 -9.83
C ARG A 99 -3.41 21.34 -9.57
N ILE A 100 -3.25 22.64 -9.42
CA ILE A 100 -4.37 23.57 -9.23
C ILE A 100 -5.30 23.53 -10.45
N SER A 101 -4.77 23.62 -11.67
CA SER A 101 -5.56 23.60 -12.90
C SER A 101 -6.33 22.29 -13.15
N ARG A 102 -5.86 21.18 -12.55
CA ARG A 102 -6.51 19.87 -12.63
C ARG A 102 -7.38 19.54 -11.42
N GLY A 103 -7.54 20.45 -10.47
CA GLY A 103 -8.25 20.19 -9.22
C GLY A 103 -7.57 19.16 -8.31
N GLU A 104 -6.27 18.86 -8.53
CA GLU A 104 -5.55 17.85 -7.76
C GLU A 104 -5.04 18.44 -6.44
N ARG A 105 -5.14 17.64 -5.36
CA ARG A 105 -4.42 17.85 -4.11
C ARG A 105 -2.94 17.45 -4.29
N GLY A 106 -2.04 18.05 -3.54
CA GLY A 106 -0.60 17.76 -3.57
C GLY A 106 -0.17 16.59 -2.69
N LEU A 107 -1.09 15.80 -2.13
CA LEU A 107 -0.78 14.78 -1.12
C LEU A 107 -0.13 13.53 -1.69
N TRP A 108 -0.56 13.08 -2.85
CA TRP A 108 -0.12 11.83 -3.48
C TRP A 108 0.72 12.06 -4.72
N GLN A 109 1.66 11.15 -4.98
CA GLN A 109 2.23 11.02 -6.33
C GLN A 109 1.11 10.62 -7.30
N ARG A 110 1.17 11.14 -8.53
CA ARG A 110 0.16 10.84 -9.57
C ARG A 110 0.17 9.36 -9.92
N ARG A 111 1.36 8.80 -10.10
CA ARG A 111 1.56 7.39 -10.41
C ARG A 111 1.77 6.59 -9.13
N TYR A 112 1.51 5.32 -9.21
CA TYR A 112 1.87 4.29 -8.24
C TYR A 112 2.49 3.14 -9.01
N TRP A 113 3.29 2.34 -8.32
CA TRP A 113 3.84 1.11 -8.89
C TRP A 113 2.88 -0.03 -8.60
N GLU A 114 2.70 -0.92 -9.59
CA GLU A 114 1.94 -2.16 -9.45
C GLU A 114 2.72 -3.33 -10.02
N HIS A 115 2.59 -4.47 -9.37
CA HIS A 115 3.12 -5.75 -9.81
C HIS A 115 2.02 -6.80 -9.71
N MET A 116 1.76 -7.50 -10.81
CA MET A 116 0.84 -8.63 -10.82
C MET A 116 1.59 -9.88 -10.36
N ILE A 117 1.03 -10.57 -9.37
CA ILE A 117 1.61 -11.77 -8.80
C ILE A 117 1.48 -12.94 -9.77
N ARG A 118 2.57 -13.67 -9.96
CA ARG A 118 2.71 -14.72 -10.98
C ARG A 118 2.55 -16.13 -10.43
N ASP A 119 3.02 -16.36 -9.21
CA ASP A 119 3.05 -17.66 -8.56
C ASP A 119 3.14 -17.55 -7.04
N ASP A 120 3.11 -18.69 -6.35
CA ASP A 120 3.12 -18.75 -4.88
C ASP A 120 4.41 -18.16 -4.28
N LYS A 121 5.56 -18.34 -4.92
CA LYS A 121 6.83 -17.76 -4.45
C LYS A 121 6.83 -16.25 -4.56
N ASP A 122 6.28 -15.74 -5.66
CA ASP A 122 6.10 -14.29 -5.86
C ASP A 122 5.14 -13.72 -4.81
N TYR A 123 4.06 -14.47 -4.49
CA TYR A 123 3.12 -14.13 -3.43
C TYR A 123 3.82 -14.05 -2.06
N GLU A 124 4.49 -15.10 -1.63
CA GLU A 124 5.18 -15.18 -0.34
C GLU A 124 6.21 -14.07 -0.20
N ARG A 125 7.04 -13.87 -1.21
CA ARG A 125 8.08 -12.81 -1.23
C ARG A 125 7.49 -11.42 -1.01
N HIS A 126 6.37 -11.11 -1.64
CA HIS A 126 5.74 -9.79 -1.49
C HIS A 126 5.04 -9.61 -0.14
N VAL A 127 4.46 -10.67 0.44
CA VAL A 127 3.90 -10.62 1.79
C VAL A 127 5.02 -10.41 2.82
N ASP A 128 6.13 -11.14 2.69
CA ASP A 128 7.32 -11.00 3.53
C ASP A 128 7.89 -9.57 3.42
N TYR A 129 8.03 -9.06 2.20
CA TYR A 129 8.48 -7.70 1.95
C TYR A 129 7.59 -6.65 2.63
N ILE A 130 6.27 -6.80 2.54
CA ILE A 130 5.33 -5.90 3.22
C ILE A 130 5.56 -5.88 4.73
N HIS A 131 5.68 -7.06 5.35
CA HIS A 131 5.83 -7.15 6.79
C HIS A 131 7.20 -6.64 7.29
N TRP A 132 8.25 -6.87 6.50
CA TRP A 132 9.60 -6.40 6.81
C TRP A 132 9.82 -4.90 6.58
N ASN A 133 9.01 -4.28 5.76
CA ASN A 133 9.21 -2.92 5.27
C ASN A 133 9.48 -1.88 6.36
N PRO A 134 8.78 -1.87 7.54
CA PRO A 134 9.09 -0.94 8.63
C PRO A 134 10.50 -1.08 9.18
N VAL A 135 11.04 -2.29 9.24
CA VAL A 135 12.40 -2.57 9.69
C VAL A 135 13.40 -2.13 8.63
N LYS A 136 13.15 -2.45 7.35
CA LYS A 136 13.95 -2.00 6.21
C LYS A 136 14.15 -0.49 6.20
N HIS A 137 13.11 0.27 6.52
CA HIS A 137 13.14 1.74 6.54
C HIS A 137 13.54 2.35 7.91
N GLY A 138 13.89 1.52 8.89
CA GLY A 138 14.33 1.99 10.21
C GLY A 138 13.22 2.56 11.10
N TRP A 139 11.95 2.34 10.75
CA TRP A 139 10.81 2.80 11.55
C TRP A 139 10.53 1.91 12.77
N ALA A 140 10.97 0.66 12.73
CA ALA A 140 10.88 -0.28 13.82
C ALA A 140 12.14 -1.13 13.91
N LYS A 141 12.48 -1.59 15.10
CA LYS A 141 13.60 -2.54 15.31
C LYS A 141 13.20 -3.97 15.00
N ARG A 142 11.95 -4.32 15.21
CA ARG A 142 11.37 -5.65 14.96
C ARG A 142 10.05 -5.50 14.24
N VAL A 143 9.70 -6.45 13.39
CA VAL A 143 8.45 -6.43 12.61
C VAL A 143 7.22 -6.26 13.49
N LYS A 144 7.18 -6.95 14.61
CA LYS A 144 6.06 -6.89 15.57
C LYS A 144 5.87 -5.53 16.26
N ASP A 145 6.88 -4.67 16.24
CA ASP A 145 6.82 -3.37 16.93
C ASP A 145 6.11 -2.30 16.06
N TRP A 146 5.81 -2.59 14.78
CA TRP A 146 5.11 -1.67 13.90
C TRP A 146 3.59 -1.91 13.91
N PRO A 147 2.78 -0.96 14.42
CA PRO A 147 1.35 -1.19 14.63
C PRO A 147 0.50 -1.11 13.36
N TYR A 148 1.03 -0.52 12.26
CA TYR A 148 0.28 -0.25 11.04
C TYR A 148 0.57 -1.29 9.94
N SER A 149 0.56 -2.57 10.33
CA SER A 149 0.85 -3.70 9.46
C SER A 149 -0.18 -4.82 9.63
N SER A 150 -0.46 -5.54 8.54
CA SER A 150 -1.24 -6.79 8.58
C SER A 150 -0.50 -7.95 9.28
N PHE A 151 0.78 -7.79 9.60
CA PHE A 151 1.57 -8.80 10.31
C PHE A 151 0.86 -9.35 11.55
N HIS A 152 0.33 -8.46 12.39
CA HIS A 152 -0.37 -8.86 13.61
C HIS A 152 -1.62 -9.73 13.35
N LYS A 153 -2.32 -9.50 12.24
CA LYS A 153 -3.42 -10.36 11.79
C LYS A 153 -2.88 -11.74 11.38
N HIS A 154 -1.79 -11.77 10.62
CA HIS A 154 -1.19 -13.01 10.15
C HIS A 154 -0.61 -13.85 11.30
N VAL A 155 -0.06 -13.21 12.34
CA VAL A 155 0.33 -13.89 13.58
C VAL A 155 -0.88 -14.53 14.27
N ARG A 156 -1.99 -13.81 14.41
CA ARG A 156 -3.22 -14.36 15.01
C ARG A 156 -3.83 -15.53 14.22
N LEU A 157 -3.59 -15.55 12.91
CA LEU A 157 -4.02 -16.66 12.04
C LEU A 157 -3.01 -17.82 11.99
N GLY A 158 -1.90 -17.73 12.74
CA GLY A 158 -0.87 -18.78 12.77
C GLY A 158 -0.01 -18.86 11.49
N ILE A 159 -0.07 -17.84 10.63
CA ILE A 159 0.71 -17.79 9.37
C ILE A 159 2.16 -17.42 9.66
N TYR A 160 2.38 -16.50 10.60
CA TYR A 160 3.71 -16.05 11.02
C TYR A 160 3.92 -16.25 12.51
N PRO A 161 5.11 -16.66 12.96
CA PRO A 161 5.45 -16.59 14.38
C PRO A 161 5.67 -15.13 14.80
N LEU A 162 5.39 -14.82 16.07
CA LEU A 162 5.48 -13.44 16.59
C LEU A 162 6.90 -12.84 16.48
N ASN A 163 7.91 -13.68 16.51
CA ASN A 163 9.33 -13.32 16.42
C ASN A 163 9.90 -13.40 14.99
N TRP A 164 9.06 -13.53 13.98
CA TRP A 164 9.49 -13.58 12.59
C TRP A 164 10.26 -12.30 12.20
N GLY A 165 11.28 -12.46 11.37
CA GLY A 165 12.08 -11.35 10.86
C GLY A 165 13.18 -10.88 11.82
N LEU A 166 13.57 -11.70 12.80
CA LEU A 166 14.73 -11.39 13.66
C LEU A 166 16.07 -11.63 12.96
N GLU A 167 16.09 -12.45 11.91
CA GLU A 167 17.29 -12.76 11.13
C GLU A 167 17.24 -12.04 9.77
N PRO A 168 18.17 -11.11 9.48
CA PRO A 168 18.15 -10.28 8.26
C PRO A 168 18.32 -11.04 6.94
N GLU A 169 18.81 -12.28 7.00
CA GLU A 169 19.25 -13.02 5.81
C GLU A 169 18.10 -13.58 4.94
N MET A 170 16.85 -13.51 5.41
CA MET A 170 15.71 -14.11 4.70
C MET A 170 14.92 -13.17 3.79
N ILE A 171 15.30 -11.91 3.69
CA ILE A 171 14.48 -10.94 2.94
C ILE A 171 15.23 -10.43 1.73
N MET A 172 15.08 -11.18 0.68
CA MET A 172 15.61 -10.82 -0.63
C MET A 172 14.68 -9.84 -1.36
N ASP A 173 15.33 -8.87 -1.96
CA ASP A 173 14.92 -7.99 -3.05
C ASP A 173 13.60 -8.36 -3.75
N ALA A 174 12.51 -7.82 -3.29
CA ALA A 174 11.36 -7.54 -4.14
C ALA A 174 11.65 -6.18 -4.77
N GLY A 175 12.28 -6.19 -5.94
CA GLY A 175 12.76 -4.99 -6.61
C GLY A 175 11.70 -3.89 -6.68
N GLU A 176 12.10 -2.71 -6.20
CA GLU A 176 11.42 -1.45 -6.49
C GLU A 176 11.72 -1.01 -7.93
#